data_605111b7c1e367596552724d2e22e1bb
#
_entry.id   605111b7c1e367596552724d2e22e1bb
#
_cell.length_a   1.000
_cell.length_b   1.000
_cell.length_c   1.000
_cell.angle_alpha   90.00
_cell.angle_beta   90.00
_cell.angle_gamma   90.00
#
_symmetry.space_group_name_H-M   'P 1'
#
loop_
_entity.id
_entity.type
_entity.pdbx_description
1 polymer ?
#
loop_
_entity_poly.entity_id
_entity_poly.type
_entity_poly.pdbx_seq_one_letter_code
_entity_poly.pdbx_strand_id
1 'polypeptide(L)'
;DAPGARHPAVRRHPDSGQEALYLGRRRNAYVVGLPLDESEDLLNRLWAHALDPAHGWQHTWRVGDVLVWDNRCTMHRREPFDAATRRVMHRTQIVGGRPIAA
;
A
#
# COMPACT_ATOMS: atom_id res chain seq x y z
N ASP A 1 19.90 8.89 -11.03
CA ASP A 1 18.68 8.35 -10.46
C ASP A 1 17.48 8.70 -11.34
N ALA A 2 16.75 7.68 -11.76
CA ALA A 2 15.52 7.91 -12.49
C ALA A 2 14.50 8.56 -11.54
N PRO A 3 13.84 9.67 -11.95
CA PRO A 3 12.79 10.24 -11.14
C PRO A 3 11.62 9.27 -11.01
N GLY A 4 11.20 9.01 -9.79
CA GLY A 4 10.02 8.22 -9.53
C GLY A 4 8.73 8.98 -9.87
N ALA A 5 7.63 8.27 -9.86
CA ALA A 5 6.33 8.87 -10.05
C ALA A 5 5.94 9.72 -8.84
N ARG A 6 5.23 10.81 -9.10
CA ARG A 6 4.63 11.65 -8.06
C ARG A 6 3.16 11.30 -7.92
N HIS A 7 2.74 11.05 -6.69
CA HIS A 7 1.35 10.71 -6.39
C HIS A 7 0.86 11.51 -5.19
N PRO A 8 -0.43 11.81 -5.09
CA PRO A 8 -0.97 12.43 -3.87
C PRO A 8 -0.87 11.43 -2.72
N ALA A 9 -0.46 11.94 -1.53
CA ALA A 9 -0.39 11.10 -0.32
C ALA A 9 -1.77 10.71 0.20
N VAL A 10 -2.77 11.56 -0.05
CA VAL A 10 -4.18 11.27 0.23
C VAL A 10 -4.91 11.25 -1.10
N ARG A 11 -5.46 10.10 -1.45
CA ARG A 11 -6.17 9.93 -2.72
C ARG A 11 -7.65 9.69 -2.48
N ARG A 12 -8.45 10.06 -3.48
CA ARG A 12 -9.88 9.77 -3.47
C ARG A 12 -10.17 8.52 -4.30
N HIS A 13 -10.93 7.60 -3.73
CA HIS A 13 -11.38 6.42 -4.46
C HIS A 13 -12.36 6.85 -5.56
N PRO A 14 -12.15 6.44 -6.83
CA PRO A 14 -12.96 6.94 -7.94
C PRO A 14 -14.43 6.51 -7.89
N ASP A 15 -14.73 5.39 -7.25
CA ASP A 15 -16.11 4.87 -7.19
C ASP A 15 -16.83 5.27 -5.90
N SER A 16 -16.15 5.17 -4.75
CA SER A 16 -16.78 5.45 -3.45
C SER A 16 -16.67 6.92 -3.02
N GLY A 17 -15.69 7.64 -3.55
CA GLY A 17 -15.39 9.00 -3.12
C GLY A 17 -14.68 9.11 -1.78
N GLN A 18 -14.39 8.00 -1.12
CA GLN A 18 -13.68 7.98 0.16
C GLN A 18 -12.21 8.32 -0.01
N GLU A 19 -11.65 8.96 1.01
CA GLU A 19 -10.23 9.29 1.05
C GLU A 19 -9.43 8.15 1.66
N ALA A 20 -8.22 7.92 1.13
CA ALA A 20 -7.30 6.90 1.63
C ALA A 20 -5.87 7.40 1.52
N LEU A 21 -5.02 6.93 2.43
CA LEU A 21 -3.59 7.16 2.34
C LEU A 21 -3.00 6.34 1.19
N TYR A 22 -2.15 6.98 0.40
CA TYR A 22 -1.44 6.35 -0.70
C TYR A 22 0.05 6.58 -0.51
N LEU A 23 0.68 5.69 0.25
CA LEU A 23 2.06 5.85 0.71
C LEU A 23 3.01 5.07 -0.19
N GLY A 24 4.14 5.71 -0.53
CA GLY A 24 5.21 5.08 -1.26
C GLY A 24 6.06 4.15 -0.38
N ARG A 25 6.85 3.30 -1.02
CA ARG A 25 7.80 2.44 -0.31
C ARG A 25 8.83 3.29 0.41
N ARG A 26 9.11 2.92 1.66
CA ARG A 26 9.90 3.75 2.56
C ARG A 26 11.30 4.08 2.07
N ARG A 27 11.96 3.18 1.39
CA ARG A 27 13.38 3.33 1.07
C ARG A 27 13.68 4.53 0.18
N ASN A 28 12.85 4.81 -0.81
CA ASN A 28 13.07 5.84 -1.81
C ASN A 28 11.92 6.84 -1.93
N ALA A 29 11.03 6.86 -0.94
CA ALA A 29 9.89 7.77 -0.95
C ALA A 29 10.17 9.00 -0.10
N TYR A 30 9.73 10.17 -0.57
CA TYR A 30 9.79 11.41 0.19
C TYR A 30 8.62 12.31 -0.19
N VAL A 31 8.29 13.24 0.70
CA VAL A 31 7.23 14.23 0.48
C VAL A 31 7.83 15.44 -0.23
N VAL A 32 7.31 15.74 -1.41
CA VAL A 32 7.76 16.89 -2.19
C VAL A 32 7.43 18.19 -1.46
N GLY A 33 8.39 19.08 -1.35
CA GLY A 33 8.21 20.39 -0.70
C GLY A 33 8.60 20.46 0.77
N LEU A 34 8.96 19.33 1.39
CA LEU A 34 9.46 19.31 2.77
C LEU A 34 10.97 19.03 2.82
N PRO A 35 11.69 19.58 3.81
CA PRO A 35 13.04 19.10 4.10
C PRO A 35 13.06 17.59 4.38
N LEU A 36 14.18 16.95 4.09
CA LEU A 36 14.28 15.49 4.16
C LEU A 36 13.93 14.94 5.55
N ASP A 37 14.40 15.58 6.61
CA ASP A 37 14.12 15.16 7.99
C ASP A 37 12.64 15.27 8.34
N GLU A 38 11.97 16.34 7.92
CA GLU A 38 10.53 16.51 8.13
C GLU A 38 9.73 15.51 7.29
N SER A 39 10.15 15.25 6.07
CA SER A 39 9.54 14.25 5.21
C SER A 39 9.63 12.86 5.84
N GLU A 40 10.79 12.48 6.36
CA GLU A 40 10.98 11.20 7.02
C GLU A 40 10.10 11.06 8.27
N ASP A 41 10.03 12.10 9.09
CA ASP A 41 9.19 12.09 10.28
C ASP A 41 7.71 11.93 9.94
N LEU A 42 7.23 12.70 8.96
CA LEU A 42 5.84 12.62 8.52
C LEU A 42 5.50 11.24 7.95
N LEU A 43 6.34 10.69 7.08
CA LEU A 43 6.11 9.37 6.50
C LEU A 43 6.15 8.27 7.56
N ASN A 44 7.05 8.37 8.54
CA ASN A 44 7.08 7.40 9.63
C ASN A 44 5.79 7.41 10.45
N ARG A 45 5.24 8.58 10.72
CA ARG A 45 3.96 8.70 11.43
C ARG A 45 2.79 8.16 10.63
N LEU A 46 2.74 8.47 9.32
CA LEU A 46 1.68 7.98 8.45
C LEU A 46 1.73 6.45 8.31
N TRP A 47 2.92 5.89 8.14
CA TRP A 47 3.08 4.44 8.07
C TRP A 47 2.71 3.76 9.39
N ALA A 48 3.08 4.33 10.53
CA ALA A 48 2.71 3.79 11.83
C ALA A 48 1.18 3.77 12.00
N HIS A 49 0.51 4.82 11.56
CA HIS A 49 -0.95 4.88 11.58
C HIS A 49 -1.57 3.83 10.64
N ALA A 50 -1.06 3.72 9.42
CA ALA A 50 -1.58 2.79 8.43
C ALA A 50 -1.39 1.32 8.83
N LEU A 51 -0.31 1.02 9.57
CA LEU A 51 0.00 -0.34 10.01
C LEU A 51 -0.59 -0.68 11.38
N ASP A 52 -1.37 0.21 11.98
CA ASP A 52 -2.06 -0.09 13.23
C ASP A 52 -2.95 -1.33 13.03
N PRO A 53 -2.84 -2.35 13.90
CA PRO A 53 -3.65 -3.56 13.79
C PRO A 53 -5.16 -3.31 13.77
N ALA A 54 -5.63 -2.20 14.33
CA ALA A 54 -7.03 -1.81 14.29
C ALA A 54 -7.55 -1.55 12.87
N HIS A 55 -6.66 -1.24 11.92
CA HIS A 55 -6.99 -1.00 10.52
C HIS A 55 -6.71 -2.19 9.62
N GLY A 56 -6.28 -3.30 10.19
CA GLY A 56 -5.79 -4.44 9.45
C GLY A 56 -6.62 -5.69 9.61
N TRP A 57 -6.40 -6.59 8.71
CA TRP A 57 -6.98 -7.91 8.72
C TRP A 57 -5.96 -8.89 8.15
N GLN A 58 -5.92 -10.11 8.70
CA GLN A 58 -5.00 -11.15 8.25
C GLN A 58 -5.77 -12.33 7.69
N HIS A 59 -5.41 -12.77 6.49
CA HIS A 59 -5.99 -13.94 5.87
C HIS A 59 -5.08 -15.15 6.06
N THR A 60 -5.65 -16.25 6.54
CA THR A 60 -4.97 -17.56 6.59
C THR A 60 -5.40 -18.38 5.39
N TRP A 61 -4.44 -18.66 4.50
CA TRP A 61 -4.72 -19.33 3.25
C TRP A 61 -5.05 -20.81 3.43
N ARG A 62 -6.03 -21.28 2.65
CA ARG A 62 -6.34 -22.68 2.45
C ARG A 62 -6.36 -22.99 0.96
N VAL A 63 -6.13 -24.25 0.61
CA VAL A 63 -6.18 -24.66 -0.80
C VAL A 63 -7.56 -24.37 -1.38
N GLY A 64 -7.58 -23.73 -2.54
CA GLY A 64 -8.80 -23.32 -3.22
C GLY A 64 -9.30 -21.92 -2.88
N ASP A 65 -8.66 -21.23 -1.93
CA ASP A 65 -9.04 -19.86 -1.59
C ASP A 65 -8.73 -18.89 -2.73
N VAL A 66 -9.64 -17.95 -2.95
CA VAL A 66 -9.46 -16.80 -3.83
C VAL A 66 -9.66 -15.54 -3.01
N LEU A 67 -8.67 -14.63 -3.04
CA LEU A 67 -8.75 -13.36 -2.33
C LEU A 67 -8.72 -12.22 -3.35
N VAL A 68 -9.69 -11.32 -3.24
CA VAL A 68 -9.78 -10.11 -4.08
C VAL A 68 -9.74 -8.90 -3.17
N TRP A 69 -8.91 -7.92 -3.53
CA TRP A 69 -8.86 -6.65 -2.80
C TRP A 69 -8.67 -5.49 -3.76
N ASP A 70 -9.01 -4.30 -3.28
CA ASP A 70 -8.89 -3.07 -4.05
C ASP A 70 -7.60 -2.34 -3.66
N ASN A 71 -6.60 -2.37 -4.53
CA ASN A 71 -5.31 -1.71 -4.31
C ASN A 71 -5.42 -0.18 -4.24
N ARG A 72 -6.53 0.39 -4.68
CA ARG A 72 -6.72 1.84 -4.67
C ARG A 72 -6.92 2.39 -3.27
N CYS A 73 -7.33 1.56 -2.32
CA CYS A 73 -7.60 1.98 -0.95
C CYS A 73 -7.04 1.04 0.12
N THR A 74 -6.36 -0.03 -0.26
CA THR A 74 -5.80 -1.02 0.67
C THR A 74 -4.32 -1.29 0.39
N MET A 75 -3.62 -1.73 1.42
CA MET A 75 -2.27 -2.26 1.32
C MET A 75 -2.25 -3.70 1.80
N HIS A 76 -1.31 -4.46 1.27
CA HIS A 76 -1.17 -5.86 1.65
C HIS A 76 0.30 -6.25 1.79
N ARG A 77 0.55 -7.26 2.58
CA ARG A 77 1.87 -7.88 2.69
C ARG A 77 1.73 -9.37 2.95
N ARG A 78 2.80 -10.08 2.64
CA ARG A 78 2.91 -11.50 2.93
C ARG A 78 3.77 -11.69 4.18
N GLU A 79 3.28 -12.50 5.13
CA GLU A 79 4.10 -12.92 6.25
C GLU A 79 5.18 -13.90 5.76
N PRO A 80 6.36 -13.93 6.40
CA PRO A 80 7.38 -14.92 6.06
C PRO A 80 6.86 -16.33 6.22
N PHE A 81 7.29 -17.23 5.34
CA PHE A 81 6.96 -18.65 5.41
C PHE A 81 8.23 -19.49 5.26
N ASP A 82 8.16 -20.74 5.73
CA ASP A 82 9.28 -21.68 5.64
C ASP A 82 9.58 -21.99 4.17
N ALA A 83 10.82 -21.77 3.75
CA ALA A 83 11.26 -22.04 2.38
C ALA A 83 11.15 -23.51 2.00
N ALA A 84 11.17 -24.42 2.96
CA ALA A 84 10.98 -25.86 2.73
C ALA A 84 9.50 -26.20 2.44
N THR A 85 8.57 -25.31 2.74
CA THR A 85 7.16 -25.51 2.49
C THR A 85 6.82 -25.13 1.06
N ARG A 86 6.10 -26.00 0.36
CA ARG A 86 5.61 -25.66 -0.97
C ARG A 86 4.47 -24.67 -0.89
N ARG A 87 4.63 -23.53 -1.56
CA ARG A 87 3.60 -22.51 -1.66
C ARG A 87 3.48 -22.04 -3.11
N VAL A 88 2.35 -22.31 -3.74
CA VAL A 88 2.06 -21.90 -5.11
C VAL A 88 0.87 -20.95 -5.08
N MET A 89 1.07 -19.73 -5.61
CA MET A 89 0.04 -18.71 -5.67
C MET A 89 0.03 -18.07 -7.05
N HIS A 90 -1.16 -17.77 -7.54
CA HIS A 90 -1.36 -17.06 -8.80
C HIS A 90 -1.95 -15.69 -8.51
N ARG A 91 -1.46 -14.69 -9.22
CA ARG A 91 -1.90 -13.31 -9.05
C ARG A 91 -2.26 -12.68 -10.38
N THR A 92 -3.38 -11.95 -10.40
CA THR A 92 -3.85 -11.19 -11.54
C THR A 92 -4.18 -9.78 -11.09
N GLN A 93 -3.87 -8.79 -11.94
CA GLN A 93 -4.16 -7.39 -11.65
C GLN A 93 -5.01 -6.81 -12.77
N ILE A 94 -5.93 -5.92 -12.39
CA ILE A 94 -6.76 -5.17 -13.32
C ILE A 94 -6.13 -3.77 -13.46
N VAL A 95 -5.97 -3.30 -14.70
CA VAL A 95 -5.42 -1.97 -14.96
C VAL A 95 -6.43 -0.90 -14.53
N GLY A 96 -5.96 0.07 -13.75
CA GLY A 96 -6.77 1.19 -13.29
C GLY A 96 -6.30 2.53 -13.84
N GLY A 97 -6.96 3.58 -13.43
CA GLY A 97 -6.63 4.96 -13.79
C GLY A 97 -5.56 5.57 -12.88
N ARG A 98 -5.25 6.84 -13.13
CA ARG A 98 -4.34 7.60 -12.26
C ARG A 98 -4.97 7.90 -10.92
N PRO A 99 -4.18 7.98 -9.82
CA PRO A 99 -4.69 8.41 -8.53
C PRO A 99 -5.28 9.82 -8.60
N ILE A 100 -6.40 10.02 -7.93
CA ILE A 100 -7.08 11.32 -7.83
C ILE A 100 -6.74 11.91 -6.48
N ALA A 101 -6.28 13.17 -6.46
CA ALA A 101 -6.00 13.87 -5.21
C ALA A 101 -7.30 14.14 -4.45
N ALA A 102 -7.22 13.97 -3.15
CA ALA A 102 -8.35 14.27 -2.27
C ALA A 102 -8.56 15.77 -2.10
#